data_0c19967a8a4130bdb2c47217ecf4ad19
#
_entry.id   0c19967a8a4130bdb2c47217ecf4ad19
#
_cell.length_a   1.000
_cell.length_b   1.000
_cell.length_c   1.000
_cell.angle_alpha   90.00
_cell.angle_beta   90.00
_cell.angle_gamma   90.00
#
_symmetry.space_group_name_H-M   'P 1'
#
loop_
_entity.id
_entity.type
_entity.pdbx_description
1 polymer ?
#
loop_
_entity_poly.entity_id
_entity_poly.type
_entity_poly.pdbx_seq_one_letter_code
_entity_poly.pdbx_strand_id
1 'polypeptide(L)'
;MYRLFFLLILCPFLYSQDLGKILWGEKPLTSPLNFDYILAESKNKNNVNLSGSFYINSYPKGVGYEVIRDQKTFKNRNNENLFLKFPEFKLDLSIQDQKVVIHNKKIIETDDAFWDLSFSDGMAWSKEDHVYVSAPFTLIQKHANCSHNGVLLFALNSLNEISQSIFQISSETCAYFQFNYVGIFDSFFDTKDINKEIISKKYDKKTIEDLYERYPSILRGSFADSDAFNIGEVTAYGFFDGEDHFIGPCLTRSGNYPFCDDLLLPAYSLTKTISGSLGIAAYQKNMDRLLIWG
;
A
#
# COMPACT_ATOMS: atom_id res chain seq x y z
N MET A 1 13.70 58.02 -0.24
CA MET A 1 12.49 57.41 0.35
C MET A 1 12.44 55.95 -0.07
N TYR A 2 13.13 55.05 0.66
CA TYR A 2 13.21 53.62 0.33
C TYR A 2 12.03 52.91 1.02
N ARG A 3 11.13 52.32 0.22
CA ARG A 3 10.07 51.44 0.72
C ARG A 3 10.67 50.04 0.90
N LEU A 4 10.86 49.63 2.14
CA LEU A 4 11.15 48.23 2.51
C LEU A 4 9.89 47.41 2.28
N PHE A 5 9.92 46.53 1.30
CA PHE A 5 8.92 45.48 1.14
C PHE A 5 9.26 44.34 2.08
N PHE A 6 8.52 44.24 3.18
CA PHE A 6 8.52 43.03 4.01
C PHE A 6 7.79 41.92 3.25
N LEU A 7 8.57 40.99 2.67
CA LEU A 7 8.05 39.72 2.17
C LEU A 7 7.72 38.86 3.41
N LEU A 8 6.45 38.86 3.82
CA LEU A 8 5.94 37.82 4.74
C LEU A 8 5.98 36.49 3.99
N ILE A 9 7.04 35.73 4.22
CA ILE A 9 7.10 34.29 3.86
C ILE A 9 6.07 33.62 4.78
N LEU A 10 4.86 33.45 4.28
CA LEU A 10 3.89 32.52 4.83
C LEU A 10 4.49 31.11 4.66
N CYS A 11 5.28 30.70 5.64
CA CYS A 11 5.63 29.30 5.81
C CYS A 11 4.30 28.56 5.98
N PRO A 12 3.87 27.68 5.05
CA PRO A 12 2.72 26.85 5.34
C PRO A 12 3.11 26.04 6.57
N PHE A 13 2.49 26.35 7.71
CA PHE A 13 2.47 25.44 8.84
C PHE A 13 1.86 24.14 8.29
N LEU A 14 2.70 23.21 7.89
CA LEU A 14 2.33 21.82 7.73
C LEU A 14 1.73 21.43 9.08
N TYR A 15 0.42 21.36 9.13
CA TYR A 15 -0.31 20.85 10.27
C TYR A 15 0.16 19.41 10.43
N SER A 16 1.17 19.21 11.26
CA SER A 16 1.59 17.88 11.69
C SER A 16 0.39 17.27 12.40
N GLN A 17 -0.30 16.37 11.71
CA GLN A 17 -1.34 15.57 12.35
C GLN A 17 -0.65 14.82 13.49
N ASP A 18 -1.11 15.01 14.71
CA ASP A 18 -0.60 14.30 15.88
C ASP A 18 -1.10 12.86 15.83
N LEU A 19 -0.38 12.04 15.07
CA LEU A 19 -0.76 10.67 14.76
C LEU A 19 -0.99 9.84 16.03
N GLY A 20 -0.16 10.04 17.05
CA GLY A 20 -0.33 9.38 18.34
C GLY A 20 -1.70 9.66 18.93
N LYS A 21 -2.06 10.93 19.07
CA LYS A 21 -3.37 11.31 19.63
C LYS A 21 -4.55 10.81 18.80
N ILE A 22 -4.40 10.73 17.49
CA ILE A 22 -5.44 10.18 16.62
C ILE A 22 -5.61 8.70 16.86
N LEU A 23 -4.53 7.92 16.85
CA LEU A 23 -4.57 6.49 17.05
C LEU A 23 -5.09 6.09 18.44
N TRP A 24 -4.75 6.89 19.49
CA TRP A 24 -5.25 6.64 20.84
C TRP A 24 -6.64 7.24 21.10
N GLY A 25 -7.28 7.82 20.09
CA GLY A 25 -8.65 8.35 20.19
C GLY A 25 -8.76 9.67 20.95
N GLU A 26 -7.65 10.35 21.21
CA GLU A 26 -7.62 11.66 21.89
C GLU A 26 -7.99 12.81 20.95
N LYS A 27 -7.78 12.62 19.65
CA LYS A 27 -8.15 13.57 18.60
C LYS A 27 -8.86 12.87 17.45
N PRO A 28 -9.86 13.50 16.81
CA PRO A 28 -10.46 12.95 15.62
C PRO A 28 -9.52 13.07 14.42
N LEU A 29 -9.59 12.12 13.50
CA LEU A 29 -9.00 12.24 12.17
C LEU A 29 -9.92 13.11 11.30
N THR A 30 -9.49 14.31 10.98
CA THR A 30 -10.29 15.31 10.24
C THR A 30 -10.03 15.34 8.74
N SER A 31 -8.94 14.69 8.30
CA SER A 31 -8.55 14.59 6.88
C SER A 31 -7.73 13.32 6.67
N PRO A 32 -7.62 12.82 5.43
CA PRO A 32 -6.71 11.72 5.12
C PRO A 32 -5.29 12.03 5.59
N LEU A 33 -4.56 10.98 6.00
CA LEU A 33 -3.15 11.07 6.35
C LEU A 33 -2.32 11.40 5.11
N ASN A 34 -1.32 12.25 5.28
CA ASN A 34 -0.30 12.44 4.26
C ASN A 34 0.74 11.32 4.36
N PHE A 35 0.91 10.53 3.29
CA PHE A 35 1.86 9.42 3.27
C PHE A 35 3.32 9.86 3.34
N ASP A 36 3.65 11.07 2.88
CA ASP A 36 5.00 11.63 3.03
C ASP A 36 5.37 11.79 4.52
N TYR A 37 4.39 12.05 5.38
CA TYR A 37 4.61 12.08 6.83
C TYR A 37 5.00 10.69 7.36
N ILE A 38 4.31 9.63 6.93
CA ILE A 38 4.64 8.25 7.32
C ILE A 38 6.07 7.91 6.88
N LEU A 39 6.45 8.27 5.65
CA LEU A 39 7.80 8.08 5.12
C LEU A 39 8.86 8.84 5.93
N ALA A 40 8.57 10.05 6.38
CA ALA A 40 9.48 10.84 7.19
C ALA A 40 9.68 10.23 8.58
N GLU A 41 8.59 9.88 9.26
CA GLU A 41 8.62 9.32 10.62
C GLU A 41 9.23 7.91 10.66
N SER A 42 9.05 7.10 9.62
CA SER A 42 9.57 5.73 9.53
C SER A 42 11.10 5.64 9.52
N LYS A 43 11.81 6.76 9.37
CA LYS A 43 13.27 6.84 9.50
C LYS A 43 13.74 6.74 10.97
N ASN A 44 12.86 6.93 11.93
CA ASN A 44 13.19 6.79 13.34
C ASN A 44 13.45 5.32 13.67
N LYS A 45 14.53 5.09 14.44
CA LYS A 45 14.93 3.73 14.81
C LYS A 45 13.90 3.10 15.75
N ASN A 46 13.73 1.79 15.59
CA ASN A 46 12.97 0.93 16.47
C ASN A 46 13.83 -0.30 16.81
N ASN A 47 13.82 -0.73 18.06
CA ASN A 47 14.55 -1.91 18.55
C ASN A 47 13.59 -2.94 19.18
N VAL A 48 12.32 -2.87 18.84
CA VAL A 48 11.31 -3.79 19.39
C VAL A 48 11.27 -5.06 18.58
N ASN A 49 11.29 -6.20 19.30
CA ASN A 49 11.05 -7.51 18.75
C ASN A 49 9.75 -8.04 19.36
N LEU A 50 8.73 -8.18 18.54
CA LEU A 50 7.40 -8.60 18.96
C LEU A 50 6.73 -9.40 17.86
N SER A 51 5.96 -10.42 18.21
CA SER A 51 5.14 -11.13 17.24
C SER A 51 3.75 -11.42 17.81
N GLY A 52 2.78 -11.53 16.92
CA GLY A 52 1.40 -11.75 17.32
C GLY A 52 0.41 -11.79 16.15
N SER A 53 -0.84 -11.90 16.53
CA SER A 53 -1.97 -11.85 15.61
C SER A 53 -2.71 -10.52 15.76
N PHE A 54 -2.82 -9.81 14.66
CA PHE A 54 -3.62 -8.59 14.52
C PHE A 54 -4.99 -8.91 13.93
N TYR A 55 -6.03 -8.28 14.44
CA TYR A 55 -7.39 -8.32 13.88
C TYR A 55 -8.19 -7.08 14.29
N ILE A 56 -9.28 -6.80 13.58
CA ILE A 56 -10.15 -5.63 13.78
C ILE A 56 -11.62 -6.04 13.89
N ASN A 57 -12.44 -5.13 14.41
CA ASN A 57 -13.90 -5.20 14.19
C ASN A 57 -14.20 -4.86 12.72
N SER A 58 -15.18 -5.52 12.12
CA SER A 58 -15.55 -5.29 10.72
C SER A 58 -16.18 -3.91 10.46
N TYR A 59 -16.67 -3.23 11.49
CA TYR A 59 -17.34 -1.93 11.36
C TYR A 59 -16.43 -0.80 11.83
N PRO A 60 -16.17 0.22 11.01
CA PRO A 60 -15.37 1.37 11.41
C PRO A 60 -16.08 2.21 12.47
N LYS A 61 -15.32 2.71 13.45
CA LYS A 61 -15.78 3.73 14.40
C LYS A 61 -15.95 5.10 13.73
N GLY A 62 -15.09 5.37 12.76
CA GLY A 62 -15.15 6.54 11.92
C GLY A 62 -14.74 6.18 10.51
N VAL A 63 -15.45 6.70 9.56
CA VAL A 63 -15.17 6.48 8.15
C VAL A 63 -15.35 7.78 7.37
N GLY A 64 -14.36 8.07 6.51
CA GLY A 64 -14.46 9.08 5.46
C GLY A 64 -14.26 8.41 4.11
N TYR A 65 -15.08 8.72 3.15
CA TYR A 65 -14.90 8.26 1.79
C TYR A 65 -15.39 9.27 0.76
N GLU A 66 -14.73 9.24 -0.37
CA GLU A 66 -15.09 10.04 -1.54
C GLU A 66 -15.01 9.16 -2.77
N VAL A 67 -16.11 9.03 -3.48
CA VAL A 67 -16.13 8.31 -4.75
C VAL A 67 -15.71 9.26 -5.86
N ILE A 68 -14.60 8.94 -6.53
CA ILE A 68 -14.03 9.73 -7.63
C ILE A 68 -14.64 9.29 -8.95
N ARG A 69 -14.76 7.97 -9.14
CA ARG A 69 -15.37 7.37 -10.34
C ARG A 69 -16.16 6.13 -9.94
N ASP A 70 -17.37 6.03 -10.41
CA ASP A 70 -18.20 4.84 -10.28
C ASP A 70 -19.05 4.62 -11.53
N GLN A 71 -18.47 3.96 -12.52
CA GLN A 71 -19.14 3.74 -13.81
C GLN A 71 -20.22 2.64 -13.77
N LYS A 72 -20.26 1.84 -12.72
CA LYS A 72 -21.14 0.66 -12.62
C LYS A 72 -21.96 0.62 -11.34
N THR A 73 -22.08 1.75 -10.65
CA THR A 73 -22.83 1.88 -9.39
C THR A 73 -22.38 0.90 -8.31
N PHE A 74 -21.06 0.66 -8.23
CA PHE A 74 -20.48 -0.26 -7.25
C PHE A 74 -20.67 0.21 -5.81
N LYS A 75 -20.62 1.50 -5.54
CA LYS A 75 -20.73 2.08 -4.19
C LYS A 75 -21.92 1.51 -3.41
N ASN A 76 -23.02 1.28 -4.09
CA ASN A 76 -24.25 0.80 -3.46
C ASN A 76 -24.88 -0.36 -4.25
N ARG A 77 -24.07 -1.25 -4.77
CA ARG A 77 -24.53 -2.41 -5.51
C ARG A 77 -25.35 -3.32 -4.59
N ASN A 78 -26.48 -3.82 -5.08
CA ASN A 78 -27.43 -4.67 -4.33
C ASN A 78 -27.97 -4.01 -3.05
N ASN A 79 -28.06 -2.67 -2.99
CA ASN A 79 -28.46 -1.90 -1.80
C ASN A 79 -27.50 -2.05 -0.60
N GLU A 80 -26.28 -2.51 -0.83
CA GLU A 80 -25.24 -2.58 0.17
C GLU A 80 -24.27 -1.40 0.00
N ASN A 81 -23.98 -0.71 1.09
CA ASN A 81 -22.95 0.33 1.10
C ASN A 81 -21.59 -0.33 1.32
N LEU A 82 -20.73 -0.33 0.29
CA LEU A 82 -19.41 -0.96 0.33
C LEU A 82 -18.46 -0.39 1.41
N PHE A 83 -18.77 0.77 1.96
CA PHE A 83 -17.96 1.43 2.99
C PHE A 83 -18.54 1.27 4.41
N LEU A 84 -19.69 0.62 4.55
CA LEU A 84 -20.30 0.38 5.85
C LEU A 84 -19.54 -0.67 6.66
N LYS A 85 -18.92 -1.61 5.97
CA LYS A 85 -18.20 -2.74 6.54
C LYS A 85 -16.84 -2.89 5.86
N PHE A 86 -15.84 -3.34 6.63
CA PHE A 86 -14.54 -3.76 6.10
C PHE A 86 -14.44 -5.29 6.23
N PRO A 87 -13.76 -5.99 5.32
CA PRO A 87 -13.60 -7.44 5.41
C PRO A 87 -12.95 -7.87 6.73
N GLU A 88 -13.47 -8.91 7.36
CA GLU A 88 -12.84 -9.52 8.52
C GLU A 88 -11.63 -10.36 8.11
N PHE A 89 -10.57 -10.26 8.89
CA PHE A 89 -9.34 -11.01 8.65
C PHE A 89 -8.54 -11.17 9.93
N LYS A 90 -7.61 -12.11 9.90
CA LYS A 90 -6.59 -12.28 10.92
C LYS A 90 -5.22 -12.26 10.25
N LEU A 91 -4.33 -11.44 10.77
CA LEU A 91 -3.00 -11.21 10.23
C LEU A 91 -1.95 -11.60 11.25
N ASP A 92 -1.15 -12.61 10.95
CA ASP A 92 0.01 -12.99 11.76
C ASP A 92 1.20 -12.17 11.31
N LEU A 93 1.81 -11.43 12.23
CA LEU A 93 2.94 -10.55 11.94
C LEU A 93 4.04 -10.63 13.00
N SER A 94 5.25 -10.27 12.60
CA SER A 94 6.38 -10.07 13.50
C SER A 94 7.00 -8.70 13.23
N ILE A 95 7.33 -8.00 14.30
CA ILE A 95 8.10 -6.75 14.27
C ILE A 95 9.52 -7.11 14.68
N GLN A 96 10.50 -6.80 13.87
CA GLN A 96 11.92 -6.94 14.18
C GLN A 96 12.64 -5.68 13.73
N ASP A 97 13.14 -4.93 14.66
CA ASP A 97 13.71 -3.62 14.41
C ASP A 97 12.71 -2.72 13.64
N GLN A 98 13.11 -2.20 12.48
CA GLN A 98 12.27 -1.36 11.64
C GLN A 98 11.38 -2.14 10.65
N LYS A 99 11.41 -3.47 10.69
CA LYS A 99 10.66 -4.30 9.74
C LYS A 99 9.42 -4.89 10.39
N VAL A 100 8.36 -4.92 9.62
CA VAL A 100 7.15 -5.68 9.91
C VAL A 100 7.03 -6.79 8.88
N VAL A 101 7.11 -8.02 9.33
CA VAL A 101 7.01 -9.21 8.46
C VAL A 101 5.61 -9.80 8.59
N ILE A 102 4.92 -9.86 7.47
CA ILE A 102 3.60 -10.47 7.39
C ILE A 102 3.74 -11.94 7.03
N HIS A 103 3.19 -12.82 7.86
CA HIS A 103 3.30 -14.26 7.66
C HIS A 103 2.23 -14.85 6.72
N ASN A 104 1.15 -14.12 6.49
CA ASN A 104 0.04 -14.51 5.61
C ASN A 104 0.11 -13.73 4.29
N LYS A 105 1.14 -13.99 3.47
CA LYS A 105 1.38 -13.24 2.20
C LYS A 105 0.52 -13.68 1.01
N LYS A 106 -0.50 -14.48 1.22
CA LYS A 106 -1.44 -14.89 0.17
C LYS A 106 -2.64 -13.97 0.16
N ILE A 107 -3.39 -14.02 -0.93
CA ILE A 107 -4.72 -13.41 -0.96
C ILE A 107 -5.56 -14.09 0.13
N ILE A 108 -6.12 -13.26 0.99
CA ILE A 108 -7.05 -13.65 2.04
C ILE A 108 -8.44 -13.59 1.42
N GLU A 109 -8.99 -14.76 1.12
CA GLU A 109 -10.38 -14.88 0.73
C GLU A 109 -11.26 -14.57 1.93
N THR A 110 -12.16 -13.61 1.78
CA THR A 110 -13.02 -13.13 2.85
C THR A 110 -14.49 -13.49 2.61
N ASP A 111 -15.31 -13.43 3.65
CA ASP A 111 -16.77 -13.59 3.54
C ASP A 111 -17.46 -12.31 3.03
N ASP A 112 -16.73 -11.23 2.79
CA ASP A 112 -17.28 -10.03 2.18
C ASP A 112 -17.72 -10.29 0.75
N ALA A 113 -18.85 -9.70 0.34
CA ALA A 113 -19.42 -9.93 -0.99
C ALA A 113 -18.58 -9.32 -2.13
N PHE A 114 -17.70 -8.33 -1.84
CA PHE A 114 -17.02 -7.53 -2.83
C PHE A 114 -15.50 -7.59 -2.73
N TRP A 115 -14.95 -7.83 -1.53
CA TRP A 115 -13.54 -7.62 -1.25
C TRP A 115 -12.85 -8.87 -0.74
N ASP A 116 -11.72 -9.18 -1.34
CA ASP A 116 -10.65 -9.96 -0.74
C ASP A 116 -9.51 -9.02 -0.34
N LEU A 117 -8.58 -9.53 0.46
CA LEU A 117 -7.47 -8.76 1.01
C LEU A 117 -6.13 -9.39 0.67
N SER A 118 -5.12 -8.56 0.56
CA SER A 118 -3.72 -8.97 0.61
C SER A 118 -2.94 -7.99 1.45
N PHE A 119 -1.91 -8.48 2.15
CA PHE A 119 -0.96 -7.68 2.90
C PHE A 119 0.45 -8.04 2.49
N SER A 120 1.35 -7.06 2.52
CA SER A 120 2.79 -7.26 2.35
C SER A 120 3.56 -6.76 3.55
N ASP A 121 4.89 -6.99 3.56
CA ASP A 121 5.75 -6.54 4.64
C ASP A 121 5.72 -5.03 4.79
N GLY A 122 5.81 -4.58 6.03
CA GLY A 122 5.68 -3.18 6.38
C GLY A 122 6.93 -2.64 7.08
N MET A 123 6.73 -1.51 7.74
CA MET A 123 7.75 -0.83 8.53
C MET A 123 7.23 -0.50 9.93
N ALA A 124 8.16 -0.43 10.88
CA ALA A 124 7.89 0.01 12.23
C ALA A 124 8.91 1.07 12.66
N TRP A 125 8.49 2.03 13.47
CA TRP A 125 9.36 3.06 14.03
C TRP A 125 8.91 3.42 15.44
N SER A 126 9.84 3.92 16.26
CA SER A 126 9.53 4.39 17.59
C SER A 126 9.43 5.91 17.61
N LYS A 127 8.45 6.42 18.33
CA LYS A 127 8.31 7.84 18.65
C LYS A 127 7.71 7.97 20.04
N GLU A 128 8.39 8.70 20.91
CA GLU A 128 8.06 8.73 22.33
C GLU A 128 8.04 7.31 22.92
N ASP A 129 7.02 6.95 23.67
CA ASP A 129 6.87 5.62 24.29
C ASP A 129 6.07 4.62 23.43
N HIS A 130 5.91 4.92 22.13
CA HIS A 130 5.08 4.12 21.25
C HIS A 130 5.89 3.53 20.07
N VAL A 131 5.49 2.35 19.64
CA VAL A 131 5.93 1.72 18.40
C VAL A 131 4.81 1.84 17.38
N TYR A 132 5.05 2.57 16.32
CA TYR A 132 4.13 2.70 15.20
C TYR A 132 4.41 1.61 14.18
N VAL A 133 3.35 1.06 13.65
CA VAL A 133 3.40 0.00 12.64
C VAL A 133 2.61 0.46 11.42
N SER A 134 3.24 0.39 10.27
CA SER A 134 2.60 0.65 8.98
C SER A 134 2.84 -0.52 8.04
N ALA A 135 1.79 -1.01 7.39
CA ALA A 135 1.87 -2.09 6.42
C ALA A 135 0.98 -1.80 5.20
N PRO A 136 1.43 -2.17 3.99
CA PRO A 136 0.59 -2.07 2.81
C PRO A 136 -0.51 -3.12 2.85
N PHE A 137 -1.69 -2.73 2.41
CA PHE A 137 -2.76 -3.67 2.11
C PHE A 137 -3.39 -3.35 0.76
N THR A 138 -4.05 -4.33 0.19
CA THR A 138 -4.81 -4.16 -1.04
C THR A 138 -6.19 -4.76 -0.86
N LEU A 139 -7.23 -3.96 -1.13
CA LEU A 139 -8.57 -4.47 -1.38
C LEU A 139 -8.63 -4.96 -2.82
N ILE A 140 -8.92 -6.24 -2.98
CA ILE A 140 -9.05 -6.90 -4.29
C ILE A 140 -10.53 -7.08 -4.55
N GLN A 141 -11.05 -6.44 -5.58
CA GLN A 141 -12.46 -6.57 -5.91
C GLN A 141 -12.75 -7.94 -6.49
N LYS A 142 -13.65 -8.69 -5.85
CA LYS A 142 -14.11 -9.99 -6.33
C LYS A 142 -14.78 -9.85 -7.70
N HIS A 143 -14.47 -10.79 -8.60
CA HIS A 143 -15.04 -10.83 -9.95
C HIS A 143 -14.75 -9.59 -10.83
N ALA A 144 -13.72 -8.81 -10.49
CA ALA A 144 -13.29 -7.66 -11.27
C ALA A 144 -11.76 -7.52 -11.26
N ASN A 145 -11.21 -6.92 -12.31
CA ASN A 145 -9.78 -6.62 -12.39
C ASN A 145 -9.51 -5.25 -11.74
N CYS A 146 -9.73 -5.17 -10.44
CA CYS A 146 -9.54 -3.94 -9.67
C CYS A 146 -8.82 -4.25 -8.36
N SER A 147 -7.77 -3.49 -8.11
CA SER A 147 -7.05 -3.46 -6.83
C SER A 147 -7.00 -2.04 -6.30
N HIS A 148 -7.27 -1.87 -5.01
CA HIS A 148 -7.24 -0.60 -4.31
C HIS A 148 -6.18 -0.71 -3.22
N ASN A 149 -5.05 -0.02 -3.44
CA ASN A 149 -3.89 -0.10 -2.56
C ASN A 149 -4.00 0.93 -1.45
N GLY A 150 -3.73 0.50 -0.24
CA GLY A 150 -3.85 1.31 0.95
C GLY A 150 -2.76 1.03 1.98
N VAL A 151 -2.82 1.77 3.06
CA VAL A 151 -1.92 1.67 4.20
C VAL A 151 -2.73 1.37 5.46
N LEU A 152 -2.35 0.30 6.14
CA LEU A 152 -2.72 0.01 7.53
C LEU A 152 -1.74 0.74 8.44
N LEU A 153 -2.26 1.37 9.49
CA LEU A 153 -1.47 2.04 10.50
C LEU A 153 -2.06 1.80 11.90
N PHE A 154 -1.22 1.44 12.87
CA PHE A 154 -1.55 1.35 14.29
C PHE A 154 -0.32 1.62 15.16
N ALA A 155 -0.50 1.71 16.47
CA ALA A 155 0.59 1.85 17.43
C ALA A 155 0.46 0.85 18.57
N LEU A 156 1.59 0.55 19.20
CA LEU A 156 1.71 -0.24 20.42
C LEU A 156 2.38 0.63 21.48
N ASN A 157 1.90 0.57 22.71
CA ASN A 157 2.57 1.20 23.85
C ASN A 157 3.60 0.27 24.50
N SER A 158 4.28 0.73 25.54
CA SER A 158 5.28 -0.05 26.28
C SER A 158 4.72 -1.31 26.96
N LEU A 159 3.41 -1.41 27.14
CA LEU A 159 2.72 -2.59 27.67
C LEU A 159 2.24 -3.54 26.57
N ASN A 160 2.56 -3.28 25.31
CA ASN A 160 2.07 -3.96 24.11
C ASN A 160 0.53 -3.86 23.94
N GLU A 161 -0.10 -2.86 24.53
CA GLU A 161 -1.49 -2.54 24.24
C GLU A 161 -1.55 -1.87 22.87
N ILE A 162 -2.56 -2.20 22.09
CA ILE A 162 -2.73 -1.68 20.72
C ILE A 162 -3.68 -0.49 20.72
N SER A 163 -3.35 0.51 19.92
CA SER A 163 -4.22 1.64 19.58
C SER A 163 -5.38 1.21 18.66
N GLN A 164 -6.26 2.13 18.33
CA GLN A 164 -7.09 2.00 17.13
C GLN A 164 -6.20 1.87 15.89
N SER A 165 -6.74 1.29 14.81
CA SER A 165 -6.06 1.25 13.52
C SER A 165 -6.74 2.14 12.49
N ILE A 166 -5.93 2.62 11.56
CA ILE A 166 -6.37 3.38 10.40
C ILE A 166 -6.09 2.55 9.15
N PHE A 167 -7.11 2.41 8.30
CA PHE A 167 -6.98 1.88 6.95
C PHE A 167 -7.27 3.01 5.98
N GLN A 168 -6.31 3.34 5.12
CA GLN A 168 -6.49 4.42 4.15
C GLN A 168 -6.14 3.96 2.75
N ILE A 169 -7.04 4.26 1.79
CA ILE A 169 -6.87 4.03 0.36
C ILE A 169 -6.85 5.39 -0.32
N SER A 170 -5.83 5.62 -1.15
CA SER A 170 -5.66 6.86 -1.92
C SER A 170 -5.15 6.60 -3.33
N SER A 171 -5.13 5.34 -3.76
CA SER A 171 -4.70 4.93 -5.09
C SER A 171 -5.33 3.59 -5.46
N GLU A 172 -5.53 3.39 -6.74
CA GLU A 172 -6.07 2.15 -7.28
C GLU A 172 -5.54 1.88 -8.68
N THR A 173 -5.63 0.62 -9.07
CA THR A 173 -5.52 0.18 -10.47
C THR A 173 -6.87 -0.41 -10.85
N CYS A 174 -7.78 0.46 -11.24
CA CYS A 174 -9.17 0.12 -11.56
C CYS A 174 -9.74 1.14 -12.54
N ALA A 175 -10.26 0.67 -13.67
CA ALA A 175 -10.81 1.55 -14.69
C ALA A 175 -12.22 2.07 -14.36
N TYR A 176 -12.98 1.38 -13.51
CA TYR A 176 -14.43 1.64 -13.34
C TYR A 176 -14.82 2.16 -11.97
N PHE A 177 -13.99 1.92 -10.93
CA PHE A 177 -14.31 2.31 -9.57
C PHE A 177 -13.08 2.87 -8.86
N GLN A 178 -13.13 4.15 -8.54
CA GLN A 178 -12.04 4.88 -7.90
C GLN A 178 -12.59 5.65 -6.71
N PHE A 179 -11.91 5.55 -5.58
CA PHE A 179 -12.35 6.20 -4.37
C PHE A 179 -11.20 6.48 -3.40
N ASN A 180 -11.37 7.51 -2.58
CA ASN A 180 -10.62 7.72 -1.36
C ASN A 180 -11.39 7.09 -0.20
N TYR A 181 -10.68 6.42 0.68
CA TYR A 181 -11.25 5.81 1.87
C TYR A 181 -10.32 5.99 3.05
N VAL A 182 -10.87 6.33 4.19
CA VAL A 182 -10.19 6.23 5.49
C VAL A 182 -11.16 5.66 6.51
N GLY A 183 -10.78 4.57 7.15
CA GLY A 183 -11.56 3.93 8.21
C GLY A 183 -10.75 3.84 9.50
N ILE A 184 -11.38 4.12 10.63
CA ILE A 184 -10.84 3.97 11.98
C ILE A 184 -11.53 2.82 12.66
N PHE A 185 -10.77 1.85 13.16
CA PHE A 185 -11.27 0.60 13.70
C PHE A 185 -10.74 0.34 15.10
N ASP A 186 -11.52 -0.34 15.93
CA ASP A 186 -10.99 -0.99 17.11
C ASP A 186 -10.10 -2.15 16.69
N SER A 187 -8.92 -2.20 17.27
CA SER A 187 -7.89 -3.18 16.93
C SER A 187 -7.58 -4.07 18.11
N PHE A 188 -7.19 -5.28 17.79
CA PHE A 188 -6.80 -6.30 18.76
C PHE A 188 -5.47 -6.90 18.33
N PHE A 189 -4.62 -7.17 19.31
CA PHE A 189 -3.31 -7.78 19.07
C PHE A 189 -3.02 -8.81 20.14
N ASP A 190 -3.07 -10.08 19.75
CA ASP A 190 -2.73 -11.19 20.62
C ASP A 190 -1.25 -11.52 20.45
N THR A 191 -0.44 -11.15 21.44
CA THR A 191 0.98 -11.49 21.46
C THR A 191 1.16 -13.00 21.50
N LYS A 192 1.91 -13.53 20.56
CA LYS A 192 2.27 -14.96 20.51
C LYS A 192 3.63 -15.14 19.87
N ASP A 193 4.33 -16.20 20.25
CA ASP A 193 5.58 -16.56 19.60
C ASP A 193 5.30 -17.16 18.22
N ILE A 194 5.82 -16.52 17.17
CA ILE A 194 5.70 -16.97 15.79
C ILE A 194 7.07 -17.45 15.35
N ASN A 195 7.31 -18.75 15.51
CA ASN A 195 8.56 -19.42 15.15
C ASN A 195 8.66 -19.60 13.62
N LYS A 196 8.73 -18.51 12.87
CA LYS A 196 8.96 -18.53 11.41
C LYS A 196 10.23 -17.75 11.10
N GLU A 197 11.10 -18.38 10.32
CA GLU A 197 12.30 -17.74 9.83
C GLU A 197 11.92 -16.50 9.01
N ILE A 198 12.47 -15.35 9.37
CA ILE A 198 12.23 -14.08 8.66
C ILE A 198 13.11 -14.09 7.40
N ILE A 199 12.59 -14.65 6.33
CA ILE A 199 13.24 -14.58 5.02
C ILE A 199 12.89 -13.23 4.39
N SER A 200 13.71 -12.24 4.67
CA SER A 200 13.66 -10.96 3.98
C SER A 200 14.49 -11.06 2.70
N LYS A 201 13.85 -11.17 1.55
CA LYS A 201 14.53 -10.94 0.28
C LYS A 201 14.86 -9.46 0.19
N LYS A 202 16.11 -9.11 0.41
CA LYS A 202 16.61 -7.76 0.17
C LYS A 202 16.95 -7.67 -1.32
N TYR A 203 16.06 -7.05 -2.10
CA TYR A 203 16.46 -6.58 -3.42
C TYR A 203 17.15 -5.24 -3.24
N ASP A 204 18.26 -5.02 -3.95
CA ASP A 204 18.85 -3.69 -4.07
C ASP A 204 17.86 -2.83 -4.85
N LYS A 205 17.20 -1.93 -4.12
CA LYS A 205 16.23 -1.02 -4.71
C LYS A 205 16.99 0.12 -5.38
N LYS A 206 16.77 0.29 -6.67
CA LYS A 206 17.25 1.44 -7.43
C LYS A 206 16.10 2.34 -7.75
N THR A 207 16.32 3.62 -7.61
CA THR A 207 15.34 4.65 -7.91
C THR A 207 15.48 5.13 -9.35
N ILE A 208 14.51 5.88 -9.83
CA ILE A 208 14.62 6.49 -11.15
C ILE A 208 15.74 7.53 -11.18
N GLU A 209 16.09 8.15 -10.05
CA GLU A 209 17.23 9.05 -9.89
C GLU A 209 18.54 8.30 -10.13
N ASP A 210 18.68 7.07 -9.62
CA ASP A 210 19.87 6.22 -9.88
C ASP A 210 19.99 5.90 -11.38
N LEU A 211 18.86 5.75 -12.09
CA LEU A 211 18.85 5.58 -13.54
C LEU A 211 19.36 6.83 -14.25
N TYR A 212 18.93 8.02 -13.82
CA TYR A 212 19.38 9.29 -14.39
C TYR A 212 20.86 9.56 -14.11
N GLU A 213 21.38 9.10 -12.98
CA GLU A 213 22.83 9.15 -12.69
C GLU A 213 23.62 8.20 -13.59
N ARG A 214 23.11 6.99 -13.82
CA ARG A 214 23.75 5.98 -14.69
C ARG A 214 23.71 6.39 -16.17
N TYR A 215 22.59 6.98 -16.61
CA TYR A 215 22.33 7.31 -18.02
C TYR A 215 21.94 8.80 -18.20
N PRO A 216 22.83 9.74 -17.90
CA PRO A 216 22.47 11.17 -17.83
C PRO A 216 22.03 11.78 -19.15
N SER A 217 22.39 11.17 -20.28
CA SER A 217 22.07 11.68 -21.63
C SER A 217 20.75 11.19 -22.20
N ILE A 218 20.16 10.16 -21.64
CA ILE A 218 19.06 9.45 -22.31
C ILE A 218 17.67 9.92 -21.84
N LEU A 219 17.49 10.34 -20.61
CA LEU A 219 16.15 10.27 -20.02
C LEU A 219 15.71 11.46 -19.15
N ARG A 220 16.55 12.44 -18.87
CA ARG A 220 16.06 13.62 -18.15
C ARG A 220 15.00 14.30 -18.99
N GLY A 221 13.75 14.28 -18.52
CA GLY A 221 12.61 14.84 -19.20
C GLY A 221 11.79 13.87 -20.05
N SER A 222 12.26 12.66 -20.32
CA SER A 222 11.54 11.73 -21.19
C SER A 222 10.56 10.81 -20.44
N PHE A 223 10.81 10.50 -19.19
CA PHE A 223 10.02 9.52 -18.42
C PHE A 223 9.19 10.11 -17.30
N ALA A 224 9.75 11.04 -16.53
CA ALA A 224 9.08 11.59 -15.34
C ALA A 224 8.50 12.98 -15.55
N ASP A 225 9.05 13.75 -16.50
CA ASP A 225 8.62 15.13 -16.78
C ASP A 225 7.78 15.23 -18.04
N SER A 226 7.31 14.08 -18.57
CA SER A 226 6.57 14.19 -19.81
C SER A 226 5.17 14.69 -19.52
N ASP A 227 4.82 15.85 -20.09
CA ASP A 227 3.45 16.29 -20.28
C ASP A 227 2.59 15.23 -21.03
N ALA A 228 3.23 14.10 -21.40
CA ALA A 228 2.63 13.03 -22.19
C ALA A 228 1.64 12.17 -21.40
N PHE A 229 1.76 12.11 -20.06
CA PHE A 229 0.73 11.47 -19.24
C PHE A 229 0.41 12.27 -18.00
N ASN A 230 -0.85 12.24 -17.64
CA ASN A 230 -1.28 12.72 -16.35
C ASN A 230 -0.74 11.75 -15.28
N ILE A 231 0.24 12.19 -14.49
CA ILE A 231 0.87 11.38 -13.45
C ILE A 231 -0.16 10.85 -12.43
N GLY A 232 -1.28 11.55 -12.25
CA GLY A 232 -2.39 11.08 -11.41
C GLY A 232 -3.12 9.85 -11.96
N GLU A 233 -2.85 9.45 -13.20
CA GLU A 233 -3.40 8.24 -13.83
C GLU A 233 -2.40 7.08 -13.84
N VAL A 234 -1.18 7.28 -13.33
CA VAL A 234 -0.10 6.29 -13.29
C VAL A 234 0.01 5.73 -11.88
N THR A 235 -0.30 4.45 -11.69
CA THR A 235 -0.18 3.79 -10.38
C THR A 235 1.28 3.54 -10.01
N ALA A 236 2.08 3.06 -10.94
CA ALA A 236 3.50 2.79 -10.78
C ALA A 236 4.19 2.82 -12.14
N TYR A 237 5.46 3.17 -12.15
CA TYR A 237 6.30 3.06 -13.35
C TYR A 237 7.73 2.72 -12.97
N GLY A 238 8.46 2.18 -13.92
CA GLY A 238 9.86 1.82 -13.74
C GLY A 238 10.54 1.51 -15.06
N PHE A 239 11.83 1.25 -14.97
CA PHE A 239 12.67 0.89 -16.11
C PHE A 239 13.54 -0.30 -15.77
N PHE A 240 13.75 -1.17 -16.74
CA PHE A 240 14.68 -2.30 -16.65
C PHE A 240 15.74 -2.15 -17.74
N ASP A 241 17.00 -2.05 -17.35
CA ASP A 241 18.12 -1.83 -18.30
C ASP A 241 18.79 -3.13 -18.78
N GLY A 242 18.25 -4.27 -18.39
CA GLY A 242 18.79 -5.60 -18.67
C GLY A 242 19.49 -6.23 -17.46
N GLU A 243 19.85 -5.47 -16.45
CA GLU A 243 20.48 -5.91 -15.21
C GLU A 243 19.67 -5.49 -13.98
N ASP A 244 19.27 -4.23 -13.91
CA ASP A 244 18.66 -3.61 -12.76
C ASP A 244 17.25 -3.11 -13.04
N HIS A 245 16.44 -3.11 -11.97
CA HIS A 245 15.10 -2.51 -11.97
C HIS A 245 15.16 -1.16 -11.25
N PHE A 246 14.77 -0.10 -11.95
CA PHE A 246 14.65 1.26 -11.44
C PHE A 246 13.17 1.59 -11.28
N ILE A 247 12.78 2.01 -10.09
CA ILE A 247 11.37 2.25 -9.75
C ILE A 247 11.18 3.75 -9.51
N GLY A 248 10.18 4.32 -10.16
CA GLY A 248 9.74 5.68 -9.92
C GLY A 248 8.90 5.79 -8.65
N PRO A 249 8.67 7.02 -8.15
CA PRO A 249 7.76 7.23 -7.04
C PRO A 249 6.32 6.83 -7.42
N CYS A 250 5.62 6.21 -6.49
CA CYS A 250 4.20 5.91 -6.63
C CYS A 250 3.39 7.03 -6.01
N LEU A 251 3.04 8.03 -6.81
CA LEU A 251 2.25 9.15 -6.37
C LEU A 251 0.80 8.75 -6.17
N THR A 252 0.24 9.17 -5.05
CA THR A 252 -1.17 8.97 -4.73
C THR A 252 -1.84 10.32 -4.43
N ARG A 253 -3.15 10.32 -4.26
CA ARG A 253 -3.89 11.49 -3.81
C ARG A 253 -3.55 11.95 -2.38
N SER A 254 -2.81 11.12 -1.64
CA SER A 254 -2.34 11.42 -0.26
C SER A 254 -0.82 11.54 -0.15
N GLY A 255 -0.11 11.82 -1.22
CA GLY A 255 1.35 11.90 -1.27
C GLY A 255 2.01 10.64 -1.80
N ASN A 256 3.32 10.50 -1.59
CA ASN A 256 4.07 9.35 -2.07
C ASN A 256 3.70 8.08 -1.30
N TYR A 257 3.30 7.03 -2.01
CA TYR A 257 2.97 5.75 -1.41
C TYR A 257 4.22 5.09 -0.80
N PRO A 258 4.20 4.75 0.48
CA PRO A 258 5.42 4.30 1.16
C PRO A 258 5.88 2.89 0.78
N PHE A 259 5.06 2.13 0.07
CA PHE A 259 5.28 0.71 -0.26
C PHE A 259 5.15 0.45 -1.76
N CYS A 260 5.83 1.26 -2.57
CA CYS A 260 5.72 1.20 -4.03
C CYS A 260 6.08 -0.18 -4.61
N ASP A 261 7.07 -0.86 -4.02
CA ASP A 261 7.52 -2.18 -4.45
C ASP A 261 6.56 -3.33 -4.10
N ASP A 262 5.63 -3.06 -3.20
CA ASP A 262 4.67 -4.04 -2.67
C ASP A 262 3.26 -3.83 -3.23
N LEU A 263 3.12 -3.01 -4.28
CA LEU A 263 1.85 -2.80 -4.96
C LEU A 263 1.34 -4.09 -5.59
N LEU A 264 0.12 -4.48 -5.26
CA LEU A 264 -0.57 -5.55 -5.95
C LEU A 264 -1.36 -4.96 -7.12
N LEU A 265 -0.94 -5.32 -8.32
CA LEU A 265 -1.52 -4.82 -9.56
C LEU A 265 -2.29 -5.93 -10.28
N PRO A 266 -3.48 -5.66 -10.83
CA PRO A 266 -4.18 -6.62 -11.67
C PRO A 266 -3.43 -6.81 -13.00
N ALA A 267 -3.26 -8.05 -13.40
CA ALA A 267 -2.47 -8.39 -14.58
C ALA A 267 -3.17 -8.06 -15.91
N TYR A 268 -4.47 -7.82 -15.90
CA TYR A 268 -5.27 -7.54 -17.10
C TYR A 268 -4.95 -8.51 -18.26
N SER A 269 -4.68 -7.98 -19.45
CA SER A 269 -4.37 -8.77 -20.64
C SER A 269 -3.00 -9.44 -20.63
N LEU A 270 -2.09 -9.11 -19.71
CA LEU A 270 -0.84 -9.84 -19.49
C LEU A 270 -1.10 -11.32 -19.20
N THR A 271 -2.21 -11.63 -18.52
CA THR A 271 -2.64 -13.00 -18.27
C THR A 271 -2.82 -13.78 -19.56
N LYS A 272 -3.31 -13.17 -20.64
CA LYS A 272 -3.47 -13.82 -21.95
C LYS A 272 -2.13 -14.20 -22.55
N THR A 273 -1.14 -13.33 -22.46
CA THR A 273 0.22 -13.60 -22.95
C THR A 273 0.85 -14.76 -22.19
N ILE A 274 0.79 -14.74 -20.86
CA ILE A 274 1.34 -15.81 -20.01
C ILE A 274 0.63 -17.12 -20.29
N SER A 275 -0.70 -17.15 -20.28
CA SER A 275 -1.50 -18.35 -20.49
C SER A 275 -1.34 -18.89 -21.91
N GLY A 276 -1.27 -18.02 -22.91
CA GLY A 276 -1.04 -18.41 -24.31
C GLY A 276 0.36 -19.01 -24.49
N SER A 277 1.39 -18.39 -23.95
CA SER A 277 2.77 -18.89 -24.03
C SER A 277 2.93 -20.24 -23.34
N LEU A 278 2.36 -20.39 -22.13
CA LEU A 278 2.38 -21.68 -21.41
C LEU A 278 1.58 -22.75 -22.15
N GLY A 279 0.43 -22.39 -22.74
CA GLY A 279 -0.38 -23.31 -23.56
C GLY A 279 0.37 -23.82 -24.78
N ILE A 280 1.04 -22.93 -25.52
CA ILE A 280 1.87 -23.28 -26.66
C ILE A 280 3.02 -24.20 -26.24
N ALA A 281 3.75 -23.84 -25.15
CA ALA A 281 4.86 -24.67 -24.66
C ALA A 281 4.38 -26.07 -24.20
N ALA A 282 3.24 -26.14 -23.52
CA ALA A 282 2.63 -27.43 -23.14
C ALA A 282 2.19 -28.26 -24.34
N TYR A 283 1.61 -27.61 -25.34
CA TYR A 283 1.21 -28.28 -26.60
C TYR A 283 2.43 -28.81 -27.34
N GLN A 284 3.48 -28.01 -27.50
CA GLN A 284 4.74 -28.39 -28.14
C GLN A 284 5.37 -29.62 -27.46
N LYS A 285 5.46 -29.61 -26.14
CA LYS A 285 5.97 -30.72 -25.34
C LYS A 285 5.17 -32.03 -25.55
N ASN A 286 3.86 -31.92 -25.75
CA ASN A 286 3.02 -33.09 -26.04
C ASN A 286 3.14 -33.57 -27.47
N MET A 287 3.36 -32.68 -28.44
CA MET A 287 3.63 -33.02 -29.83
C MET A 287 4.95 -33.79 -29.97
N ASP A 288 6.01 -33.34 -29.30
CA ASP A 288 7.30 -34.07 -29.33
C ASP A 288 7.16 -35.50 -28.76
N ARG A 289 6.26 -35.72 -27.81
CA ARG A 289 5.94 -37.07 -27.31
C ARG A 289 5.18 -37.90 -28.30
N LEU A 290 4.30 -37.34 -29.11
CA LEU A 290 3.56 -38.07 -30.15
C LEU A 290 4.43 -38.45 -31.32
N LEU A 291 5.43 -37.64 -31.67
CA LEU A 291 6.39 -37.92 -32.76
C LEU A 291 7.42 -38.99 -32.38
N ILE A 292 7.60 -39.31 -31.09
CA ILE A 292 8.51 -40.40 -30.65
C ILE A 292 7.83 -41.78 -30.74
N TRP A 293 6.50 -41.85 -30.90
CA TRP A 293 5.72 -43.09 -30.97
C TRP A 293 5.17 -43.39 -32.37
N GLY A 294 5.56 -42.67 -33.38
CA GLY A 294 5.32 -42.89 -34.81
C GLY A 294 6.61 -43.25 -35.52
#